data_619457a5fef26df333896903575728e9
#
_entry.id   619457a5fef26df333896903575728e9
#
_cell.length_a   1.000
_cell.length_b   1.000
_cell.length_c   1.000
_cell.angle_alpha   90.00
_cell.angle_beta   90.00
_cell.angle_gamma   90.00
#
_symmetry.space_group_name_H-M   'P 1'
#
loop_
_entity.id
_entity.type
_entity.pdbx_description
1 polymer ?
#
loop_
_entity_poly.entity_id
_entity_poly.type
_entity_poly.pdbx_seq_one_letter_code
_entity_poly.pdbx_strand_id
1 'polypeptide(L)'
;MIRLDMSEYSGVTAGFRFLNDSAGNSATWIQQIRSRPLSVLLLDEVEKASTEVFDIMLSMLDEGRLTDRLGRVTSFRNSVIIMTSNVGGRSSTSLGFSEDANIDYASEVRKAFRPEFFNRLDSVIPFAPLSHEVIQQITIKELNDLRNREGLERYGRGIEWTTEVVDHLARTGFQNHLGARPLQRAIETDIVAPLAKWIVEHNALPATTLQLDWDTHHQLLIVHPR
;
A
#
# COMPACT_ATOMS: atom_id res chain seq x y z
N MET A 1 12.69 10.39 -0.78
CA MET A 1 11.47 10.17 0.03
C MET A 1 11.88 9.50 1.33
N ILE A 2 11.36 9.97 2.46
CA ILE A 2 11.56 9.42 3.81
C ILE A 2 10.21 8.86 4.23
N ARG A 3 10.16 7.61 4.68
CA ARG A 3 8.93 6.95 5.13
C ARG A 3 9.06 6.54 6.59
N LEU A 4 8.03 6.83 7.38
CA LEU A 4 7.87 6.40 8.77
C LEU A 4 6.56 5.65 8.91
N ASP A 5 6.58 4.48 9.52
CA ASP A 5 5.40 3.74 9.94
C ASP A 5 5.02 4.21 11.35
N MET A 6 3.86 4.87 11.47
CA MET A 6 3.45 5.48 12.74
C MET A 6 2.99 4.44 13.77
N SER A 7 2.75 3.20 13.36
CA SER A 7 2.49 2.09 14.28
C SER A 7 3.68 1.80 15.21
N GLU A 8 4.90 2.07 14.75
CA GLU A 8 6.12 1.96 15.55
C GLU A 8 6.18 3.02 16.68
N TYR A 9 5.38 4.08 16.59
CA TYR A 9 5.36 5.22 17.51
C TYR A 9 4.07 5.29 18.34
N SER A 10 3.52 4.13 18.75
CA SER A 10 2.27 4.02 19.50
C SER A 10 2.42 3.88 21.03
N GLY A 11 3.63 3.68 21.56
CA GLY A 11 3.89 3.40 22.98
C GLY A 11 4.21 4.63 23.83
N VAL A 12 4.39 4.43 25.14
CA VAL A 12 4.65 5.49 26.15
C VAL A 12 5.94 6.30 25.88
N THR A 13 6.94 5.70 25.25
CA THR A 13 8.21 6.39 24.90
C THR A 13 8.26 6.80 23.42
N ALA A 14 7.11 6.84 22.76
CA ALA A 14 7.03 7.07 21.33
C ALA A 14 7.55 8.46 20.93
N GLY A 15 7.20 9.50 21.69
CA GLY A 15 7.69 10.86 21.41
C GLY A 15 9.19 10.95 21.48
N PHE A 16 9.81 10.28 22.48
CA PHE A 16 11.26 10.22 22.56
C PHE A 16 11.88 9.54 21.34
N ARG A 17 11.38 8.36 20.96
CA ARG A 17 11.87 7.60 19.79
C ARG A 17 11.61 8.30 18.47
N PHE A 18 10.54 9.08 18.38
CA PHE A 18 10.22 9.86 17.21
C PHE A 18 11.27 10.97 16.96
N LEU A 19 11.72 11.62 18.04
CA LEU A 19 12.70 12.70 17.94
C LEU A 19 14.16 12.24 18.00
N ASN A 20 14.44 11.08 18.62
CA ASN A 20 15.80 10.66 18.93
C ASN A 20 16.06 9.21 18.48
N ASP A 21 17.32 8.91 18.17
CA ASP A 21 17.85 7.56 18.06
C ASP A 21 18.11 6.92 19.43
N SER A 22 18.57 5.67 19.45
CA SER A 22 18.91 4.93 20.67
C SER A 22 20.08 5.54 21.45
N ALA A 23 20.93 6.35 20.81
CA ALA A 23 22.04 7.04 21.42
C ALA A 23 21.66 8.45 21.93
N GLY A 24 20.39 8.87 21.76
CA GLY A 24 19.89 10.19 22.16
C GLY A 24 20.23 11.33 21.19
N ASN A 25 20.75 11.02 19.99
CA ASN A 25 20.90 12.00 18.93
C ASN A 25 19.57 12.22 18.21
N SER A 26 19.48 13.25 17.35
CA SER A 26 18.30 13.38 16.47
C SER A 26 18.04 12.10 15.70
N ALA A 27 16.78 11.69 15.59
CA ALA A 27 16.37 10.55 14.80
C ALA A 27 16.88 10.67 13.35
N THR A 28 17.18 9.53 12.73
CA THR A 28 17.77 9.47 11.38
C THR A 28 16.96 10.24 10.35
N TRP A 29 15.63 10.16 10.42
CA TRP A 29 14.75 10.86 9.50
C TRP A 29 14.84 12.39 9.62
N ILE A 30 15.03 12.92 10.85
CA ILE A 30 15.25 14.35 11.09
C ILE A 30 16.60 14.80 10.50
N GLN A 31 17.64 13.98 10.66
CA GLN A 31 18.96 14.25 10.10
C GLN A 31 18.91 14.26 8.56
N GLN A 32 18.15 13.34 7.95
CA GLN A 32 17.95 13.28 6.50
C GLN A 32 17.27 14.54 5.96
N ILE A 33 16.21 15.04 6.63
CA ILE A 33 15.54 16.29 6.22
C ILE A 33 16.48 17.48 6.40
N ARG A 34 17.24 17.52 7.49
CA ARG A 34 18.22 18.60 7.73
C ARG A 34 19.28 18.65 6.62
N SER A 35 19.74 17.50 6.15
CA SER A 35 20.72 17.42 5.06
C SER A 35 20.13 17.67 3.69
N ARG A 36 18.83 17.37 3.50
CA ARG A 36 18.11 17.52 2.23
C ARG A 36 16.72 18.13 2.50
N PRO A 37 16.62 19.45 2.68
CA PRO A 37 15.37 20.10 3.06
C PRO A 37 14.24 19.91 2.03
N LEU A 38 14.56 19.84 0.73
CA LEU A 38 13.58 19.52 -0.32
C LEU A 38 13.36 18.01 -0.35
N SER A 39 12.46 17.55 0.51
CA SER A 39 12.15 16.13 0.72
C SER A 39 10.66 15.86 0.79
N VAL A 40 10.28 14.61 0.51
CA VAL A 40 8.93 14.09 0.80
C VAL A 40 9.03 13.22 2.05
N LEU A 41 8.27 13.59 3.08
CA LEU A 41 8.10 12.83 4.32
C LEU A 41 6.73 12.14 4.28
N LEU A 42 6.72 10.80 4.24
CA LEU A 42 5.52 9.98 4.31
C LEU A 42 5.36 9.43 5.72
N LEU A 43 4.27 9.78 6.38
CA LEU A 43 3.84 9.26 7.68
C LEU A 43 2.70 8.25 7.42
N ASP A 44 3.00 6.97 7.52
CA ASP A 44 2.06 5.90 7.19
C ASP A 44 1.27 5.48 8.44
N GLU A 45 -0.05 5.25 8.30
CA GLU A 45 -0.98 4.90 9.39
C GLU A 45 -0.96 5.90 10.57
N VAL A 46 -1.11 7.19 10.26
CA VAL A 46 -0.96 8.29 11.24
C VAL A 46 -1.88 8.13 12.47
N GLU A 47 -3.04 7.51 12.33
CA GLU A 47 -3.97 7.24 13.45
C GLU A 47 -3.42 6.29 14.53
N LYS A 48 -2.31 5.60 14.26
CA LYS A 48 -1.64 4.69 15.21
C LYS A 48 -0.67 5.41 16.13
N ALA A 49 -0.28 6.63 15.80
CA ALA A 49 0.66 7.40 16.59
C ALA A 49 0.13 7.69 17.99
N SER A 50 1.03 7.77 18.98
CA SER A 50 0.68 8.19 20.32
C SER A 50 0.30 9.67 20.38
N THR A 51 -0.44 10.06 21.41
CA THR A 51 -0.81 11.47 21.64
C THR A 51 0.41 12.39 21.68
N GLU A 52 1.51 11.95 22.33
CA GLU A 52 2.75 12.72 22.41
C GLU A 52 3.35 12.98 21.03
N VAL A 53 3.32 11.98 20.14
CA VAL A 53 3.81 12.15 18.75
C VAL A 53 2.88 13.08 17.97
N PHE A 54 1.57 13.03 18.20
CA PHE A 54 0.65 13.99 17.59
C PHE A 54 0.96 15.44 18.01
N ASP A 55 1.27 15.67 19.28
CA ASP A 55 1.62 17.01 19.77
C ASP A 55 2.93 17.52 19.13
N ILE A 56 3.90 16.63 18.93
CA ILE A 56 5.13 16.96 18.20
C ILE A 56 4.85 17.27 16.72
N MET A 57 4.00 16.47 16.08
CA MET A 57 3.61 16.71 14.69
C MET A 57 2.85 18.02 14.52
N LEU A 58 1.96 18.37 15.46
CA LEU A 58 1.28 19.67 15.48
C LEU A 58 2.29 20.82 15.52
N SER A 59 3.25 20.78 16.44
CA SER A 59 4.30 21.80 16.53
C SER A 59 5.12 21.89 15.23
N MET A 60 5.43 20.73 14.60
CA MET A 60 6.13 20.67 13.32
C MET A 60 5.32 21.32 12.19
N LEU A 61 4.00 21.06 12.12
CA LEU A 61 3.12 21.62 11.09
C LEU A 61 2.89 23.13 11.29
N ASP A 62 2.77 23.57 12.54
CA ASP A 62 2.53 24.97 12.89
C ASP A 62 3.73 25.85 12.63
N GLU A 63 4.91 25.45 13.16
CA GLU A 63 6.11 26.27 13.09
C GLU A 63 6.94 25.99 11.83
N GLY A 64 6.66 24.89 11.13
CA GLY A 64 7.46 24.42 9.99
C GLY A 64 8.89 24.05 10.40
N ARG A 65 9.11 23.72 11.70
CA ARG A 65 10.40 23.34 12.24
C ARG A 65 10.28 22.44 13.48
N LEU A 66 11.33 21.67 13.76
CA LEU A 66 11.53 20.95 15.01
C LEU A 66 12.88 21.29 15.62
N THR A 67 12.91 21.42 16.93
CA THR A 67 14.15 21.60 17.69
C THR A 67 14.44 20.30 18.47
N ASP A 68 15.60 19.71 18.26
CA ASP A 68 16.02 18.53 18.99
C ASP A 68 16.57 18.89 20.40
N ARG A 69 16.86 17.86 21.21
CA ARG A 69 17.36 18.04 22.58
C ARG A 69 18.71 18.77 22.68
N LEU A 70 19.47 18.77 21.60
CA LEU A 70 20.75 19.48 21.51
C LEU A 70 20.58 20.92 21.00
N GLY A 71 19.34 21.41 20.91
CA GLY A 71 19.03 22.75 20.43
C GLY A 71 19.17 22.94 18.91
N ARG A 72 19.36 21.85 18.14
CA ARG A 72 19.49 21.95 16.68
C ARG A 72 18.11 22.04 16.04
N VAL A 73 17.94 23.07 15.22
CA VAL A 73 16.69 23.32 14.50
C VAL A 73 16.72 22.60 13.15
N THR A 74 15.63 21.92 12.81
CA THR A 74 15.38 21.34 11.49
C THR A 74 14.15 22.00 10.89
N SER A 75 14.30 22.58 9.71
CA SER A 75 13.20 23.24 8.98
C SER A 75 12.51 22.24 8.06
N PHE A 76 11.17 22.27 8.04
CA PHE A 76 10.29 21.47 7.18
C PHE A 76 9.59 22.31 6.13
N ARG A 77 9.85 23.62 6.06
CA ARG A 77 9.16 24.56 5.15
C ARG A 77 9.31 24.23 3.67
N ASN A 78 10.37 23.52 3.31
CA ASN A 78 10.64 23.07 1.94
C ASN A 78 10.33 21.58 1.74
N SER A 79 9.67 20.92 2.70
CA SER A 79 9.31 19.51 2.61
C SER A 79 7.82 19.35 2.31
N VAL A 80 7.49 18.33 1.55
CA VAL A 80 6.10 17.87 1.37
C VAL A 80 5.84 16.78 2.40
N ILE A 81 4.82 16.96 3.24
CA ILE A 81 4.41 15.97 4.24
C ILE A 81 3.16 15.28 3.75
N ILE A 82 3.21 13.98 3.58
CA ILE A 82 2.09 13.12 3.18
C ILE A 82 1.76 12.21 4.36
N MET A 83 0.49 12.13 4.70
CA MET A 83 0.00 11.26 5.77
C MET A 83 -1.02 10.29 5.20
N THR A 84 -0.90 9.00 5.53
CA THR A 84 -1.93 8.01 5.20
C THR A 84 -2.71 7.63 6.45
N SER A 85 -3.97 7.29 6.27
CA SER A 85 -4.83 6.82 7.36
C SER A 85 -5.90 5.86 6.85
N ASN A 86 -6.26 4.89 7.68
CA ASN A 86 -7.38 3.98 7.45
C ASN A 86 -8.68 4.45 8.14
N VAL A 87 -8.71 5.68 8.62
CA VAL A 87 -9.91 6.28 9.22
C VAL A 87 -11.02 6.42 8.18
N GLY A 88 -12.24 6.05 8.56
CA GLY A 88 -13.40 6.05 7.65
C GLY A 88 -13.57 4.76 6.83
N GLY A 89 -12.50 3.97 6.64
CA GLY A 89 -12.58 2.71 5.88
C GLY A 89 -13.38 1.60 6.57
N ARG A 90 -13.58 1.67 7.90
CA ARG A 90 -14.32 0.68 8.69
C ARG A 90 -15.81 0.97 8.80
N SER A 91 -16.23 2.19 8.57
CA SER A 91 -17.65 2.61 8.75
C SER A 91 -18.56 2.07 7.64
N SER A 92 -18.02 1.70 6.48
CA SER A 92 -18.79 1.16 5.35
C SER A 92 -19.26 -0.29 5.53
N THR A 93 -18.75 -1.02 6.53
CA THR A 93 -19.09 -2.43 6.77
C THR A 93 -20.31 -2.65 7.66
N SER A 94 -20.83 -1.62 8.34
CA SER A 94 -21.92 -1.77 9.32
C SER A 94 -23.32 -1.40 8.83
N LEU A 95 -23.46 -0.84 7.62
CA LEU A 95 -24.75 -0.51 7.03
C LEU A 95 -24.81 -1.13 5.63
N GLY A 96 -25.68 -2.14 5.46
CA GLY A 96 -25.81 -2.95 4.27
C GLY A 96 -25.83 -2.17 2.97
N PHE A 97 -25.26 -2.80 1.94
CA PHE A 97 -25.35 -2.55 0.49
C PHE A 97 -26.19 -1.33 0.08
N SER A 98 -25.61 -0.15 0.12
CA SER A 98 -26.06 0.97 -0.68
C SER A 98 -24.83 1.53 -1.40
N GLU A 99 -24.77 1.27 -2.70
CA GLU A 99 -23.73 1.76 -3.62
C GLU A 99 -23.71 3.29 -3.73
N ASP A 100 -24.67 3.99 -3.13
CA ASP A 100 -24.89 5.44 -3.25
C ASP A 100 -24.67 6.24 -1.96
N ALA A 101 -24.08 5.66 -0.91
CA ALA A 101 -23.72 6.46 0.26
C ALA A 101 -22.51 7.34 -0.10
N ASN A 102 -22.79 8.59 -0.38
CA ASN A 102 -21.79 9.67 -0.49
C ASN A 102 -21.11 9.82 0.89
N ILE A 103 -20.15 8.91 1.18
CA ILE A 103 -19.43 8.91 2.45
C ILE A 103 -18.60 10.19 2.47
N ASP A 104 -18.94 11.11 3.36
CA ASP A 104 -18.12 12.29 3.60
C ASP A 104 -16.88 11.88 4.41
N TYR A 105 -15.88 11.35 3.70
CA TYR A 105 -14.59 10.97 4.30
C TYR A 105 -13.93 12.12 5.06
N ALA A 106 -14.14 13.37 4.64
CA ALA A 106 -13.61 14.52 5.34
C ALA A 106 -14.26 14.68 6.72
N SER A 107 -15.57 14.39 6.83
CA SER A 107 -16.27 14.36 8.12
C SER A 107 -15.76 13.26 9.04
N GLU A 108 -15.49 12.05 8.51
CA GLU A 108 -14.93 10.95 9.30
C GLU A 108 -13.51 11.27 9.80
N VAL A 109 -12.67 11.86 8.95
CA VAL A 109 -11.33 12.32 9.35
C VAL A 109 -11.43 13.41 10.44
N ARG A 110 -12.37 14.37 10.31
CA ARG A 110 -12.60 15.42 11.33
C ARG A 110 -13.02 14.85 12.69
N LYS A 111 -13.78 13.76 12.70
CA LYS A 111 -14.20 13.10 13.95
C LYS A 111 -13.07 12.33 14.62
N ALA A 112 -12.16 11.77 13.81
CA ALA A 112 -11.09 10.92 14.27
C ALA A 112 -9.87 11.69 14.79
N PHE A 113 -9.60 12.85 14.20
CA PHE A 113 -8.46 13.68 14.58
C PHE A 113 -8.90 14.93 15.33
N ARG A 114 -8.02 15.44 16.19
CA ARG A 114 -8.27 16.71 16.89
C ARG A 114 -8.47 17.85 15.90
N PRO A 115 -9.39 18.79 16.14
CA PRO A 115 -9.65 19.90 15.22
C PRO A 115 -8.40 20.70 14.87
N GLU A 116 -7.49 20.88 15.83
CA GLU A 116 -6.23 21.62 15.63
C GLU A 116 -5.36 20.95 14.60
N PHE A 117 -5.28 19.62 14.61
CA PHE A 117 -4.50 18.85 13.65
C PHE A 117 -5.15 18.91 12.25
N PHE A 118 -6.46 18.71 12.18
CA PHE A 118 -7.20 18.76 10.93
C PHE A 118 -7.03 20.11 10.21
N ASN A 119 -7.07 21.22 10.96
CA ASN A 119 -6.94 22.57 10.44
C ASN A 119 -5.54 22.91 9.89
N ARG A 120 -4.55 22.04 10.08
CA ARG A 120 -3.17 22.18 9.54
C ARG A 120 -2.94 21.35 8.28
N LEU A 121 -3.95 20.58 7.85
CA LEU A 121 -3.89 19.84 6.61
C LEU A 121 -4.29 20.75 5.46
N ASP A 122 -3.45 20.88 4.44
CA ASP A 122 -3.75 21.64 3.22
C ASP A 122 -4.85 20.94 2.41
N SER A 123 -4.87 19.61 2.39
CA SER A 123 -5.83 18.82 1.61
C SER A 123 -6.04 17.43 2.22
N VAL A 124 -7.27 16.95 2.14
CA VAL A 124 -7.65 15.55 2.44
C VAL A 124 -8.10 14.90 1.13
N ILE A 125 -7.42 13.84 0.73
CA ILE A 125 -7.68 13.12 -0.52
C ILE A 125 -8.27 11.75 -0.17
N PRO A 126 -9.59 11.55 -0.34
CA PRO A 126 -10.20 10.25 -0.12
C PRO A 126 -9.86 9.29 -1.26
N PHE A 127 -9.57 8.03 -0.90
CA PHE A 127 -9.45 6.93 -1.84
C PHE A 127 -10.75 6.13 -1.81
N ALA A 128 -11.46 6.12 -2.93
CA ALA A 128 -12.68 5.35 -3.08
C ALA A 128 -12.39 3.83 -3.06
N PRO A 129 -13.36 2.98 -2.65
CA PRO A 129 -13.27 1.54 -2.85
C PRO A 129 -13.03 1.19 -4.32
N LEU A 130 -12.30 0.12 -4.56
CA LEU A 130 -12.01 -0.34 -5.93
C LEU A 130 -13.28 -0.95 -6.54
N SER A 131 -13.68 -0.52 -7.74
CA SER A 131 -14.72 -1.20 -8.51
C SER A 131 -14.19 -2.52 -9.10
N HIS A 132 -15.11 -3.39 -9.51
CA HIS A 132 -14.76 -4.67 -10.13
C HIS A 132 -13.88 -4.49 -11.39
N GLU A 133 -14.22 -3.50 -12.22
CA GLU A 133 -13.47 -3.18 -13.44
C GLU A 133 -12.03 -2.71 -13.11
N VAL A 134 -11.86 -1.91 -12.05
CA VAL A 134 -10.53 -1.48 -11.60
C VAL A 134 -9.73 -2.67 -11.09
N ILE A 135 -10.37 -3.61 -10.38
CA ILE A 135 -9.70 -4.83 -9.90
C ILE A 135 -9.24 -5.68 -11.07
N GLN A 136 -10.07 -5.85 -12.11
CA GLN A 136 -9.67 -6.56 -13.33
C GLN A 136 -8.47 -5.88 -14.02
N GLN A 137 -8.47 -4.54 -14.11
CA GLN A 137 -7.34 -3.80 -14.68
C GLN A 137 -6.04 -3.99 -13.87
N ILE A 138 -6.13 -3.99 -12.54
CA ILE A 138 -5.01 -4.29 -11.66
C ILE A 138 -4.53 -5.72 -11.89
N THR A 139 -5.44 -6.68 -12.01
CA THR A 139 -5.13 -8.09 -12.29
C THR A 139 -4.38 -8.25 -13.61
N ILE A 140 -4.85 -7.59 -14.68
CA ILE A 140 -4.19 -7.61 -15.98
C ILE A 140 -2.78 -7.01 -15.89
N LYS A 141 -2.60 -5.93 -15.15
CA LYS A 141 -1.29 -5.33 -14.92
C LYS A 141 -0.33 -6.30 -14.23
N GLU A 142 -0.75 -6.93 -13.13
CA GLU A 142 0.07 -7.90 -12.39
C GLU A 142 0.40 -9.13 -13.24
N LEU A 143 -0.53 -9.61 -14.09
CA LEU A 143 -0.26 -10.69 -15.03
C LEU A 143 0.73 -10.29 -16.14
N ASN A 144 0.68 -9.03 -16.61
CA ASN A 144 1.68 -8.50 -17.53
C ASN A 144 3.07 -8.42 -16.86
N ASP A 145 3.14 -8.03 -15.61
CA ASP A 145 4.39 -8.00 -14.84
C ASP A 145 4.93 -9.43 -14.65
N LEU A 146 4.05 -10.41 -14.42
CA LEU A 146 4.41 -11.82 -14.37
C LEU A 146 4.99 -12.31 -15.72
N ARG A 147 4.37 -11.92 -16.86
CA ARG A 147 4.84 -12.28 -18.22
C ARG A 147 6.28 -11.84 -18.48
N ASN A 148 6.68 -10.69 -17.90
CA ASN A 148 8.00 -10.09 -18.07
C ASN A 148 9.03 -10.57 -17.01
N ARG A 149 8.73 -11.60 -16.21
CA ARG A 149 9.69 -12.16 -15.24
C ARG A 149 10.78 -12.92 -15.98
N GLU A 150 12.04 -12.70 -15.58
CA GLU A 150 13.24 -13.35 -16.15
C GLU A 150 13.14 -14.88 -16.24
N GLY A 151 12.42 -15.51 -15.32
CA GLY A 151 12.20 -16.96 -15.29
C GLY A 151 11.49 -17.49 -16.54
N LEU A 152 10.53 -16.76 -17.10
CA LEU A 152 9.82 -17.14 -18.32
C LEU A 152 10.66 -16.84 -19.57
N GLU A 153 11.30 -15.67 -19.62
CA GLU A 153 12.21 -15.28 -20.72
C GLU A 153 13.37 -16.26 -20.87
N ARG A 154 13.95 -16.71 -19.75
CA ARG A 154 15.08 -17.64 -19.74
C ARG A 154 14.75 -18.98 -20.44
N TYR A 155 13.50 -19.39 -20.38
CA TYR A 155 13.03 -20.60 -21.08
C TYR A 155 12.44 -20.31 -22.45
N GLY A 156 12.50 -19.05 -22.92
CA GLY A 156 11.95 -18.63 -24.22
C GLY A 156 10.44 -18.80 -24.29
N ARG A 157 9.75 -18.76 -23.17
CA ARG A 157 8.28 -19.01 -23.05
C ARG A 157 7.55 -17.72 -22.77
N GLY A 158 6.61 -17.37 -23.65
CA GLY A 158 5.61 -16.36 -23.37
C GLY A 158 4.41 -16.95 -22.63
N ILE A 159 3.65 -16.11 -21.94
CA ILE A 159 2.34 -16.48 -21.39
C ILE A 159 1.24 -15.57 -21.96
N GLU A 160 0.11 -16.17 -22.27
CA GLU A 160 -1.17 -15.51 -22.56
C GLU A 160 -2.24 -16.08 -21.63
N TRP A 161 -3.31 -15.39 -21.41
CA TRP A 161 -4.37 -15.82 -20.51
C TRP A 161 -5.74 -15.50 -21.08
N THR A 162 -6.74 -16.26 -20.63
CA THR A 162 -8.14 -16.04 -20.96
C THR A 162 -8.79 -15.07 -19.98
N THR A 163 -10.00 -14.65 -20.33
CA THR A 163 -10.82 -13.77 -19.47
C THR A 163 -11.18 -14.46 -18.15
N GLU A 164 -11.37 -15.77 -18.19
CA GLU A 164 -11.69 -16.62 -17.02
C GLU A 164 -10.60 -16.57 -15.96
N VAL A 165 -9.33 -16.52 -16.36
CA VAL A 165 -8.19 -16.33 -15.43
C VAL A 165 -8.28 -14.98 -14.75
N VAL A 166 -8.55 -13.90 -15.51
CA VAL A 166 -8.68 -12.55 -14.96
C VAL A 166 -9.84 -12.47 -13.99
N ASP A 167 -10.99 -13.02 -14.35
CA ASP A 167 -12.21 -13.02 -13.53
C ASP A 167 -12.04 -13.84 -12.24
N HIS A 168 -11.37 -14.98 -12.32
CA HIS A 168 -11.04 -15.78 -11.14
C HIS A 168 -10.16 -15.00 -10.17
N LEU A 169 -9.04 -14.47 -10.67
CA LEU A 169 -8.10 -13.71 -9.84
C LEU A 169 -8.72 -12.43 -9.28
N ALA A 170 -9.54 -11.72 -10.05
CA ALA A 170 -10.23 -10.53 -9.58
C ALA A 170 -11.19 -10.84 -8.43
N ARG A 171 -11.86 -12.01 -8.46
CA ARG A 171 -12.76 -12.45 -7.37
C ARG A 171 -12.00 -12.94 -6.14
N THR A 172 -10.97 -13.76 -6.31
CA THR A 172 -10.23 -14.36 -5.19
C THR A 172 -9.20 -13.42 -4.59
N GLY A 173 -8.61 -12.57 -5.43
CA GLY A 173 -7.58 -11.60 -5.04
C GLY A 173 -8.08 -10.30 -4.44
N PHE A 174 -9.41 -10.12 -4.30
CA PHE A 174 -10.00 -8.92 -3.71
C PHE A 174 -10.75 -9.24 -2.43
N GLN A 175 -10.56 -8.40 -1.42
CA GLN A 175 -11.33 -8.41 -0.18
C GLN A 175 -11.65 -6.97 0.23
N ASN A 176 -12.90 -6.67 0.59
CA ASN A 176 -13.36 -5.31 0.90
C ASN A 176 -12.49 -4.58 1.93
N HIS A 177 -11.92 -5.29 2.92
CA HIS A 177 -11.11 -4.70 4.00
C HIS A 177 -9.59 -4.70 3.71
N LEU A 178 -9.12 -5.49 2.72
CA LEU A 178 -7.72 -5.59 2.32
C LEU A 178 -7.46 -4.99 0.93
N GLY A 179 -8.51 -4.65 0.19
CA GLY A 179 -8.41 -4.17 -1.19
C GLY A 179 -7.81 -5.24 -2.10
N ALA A 180 -6.90 -4.84 -2.97
CA ALA A 180 -6.20 -5.73 -3.91
C ALA A 180 -4.91 -6.36 -3.33
N ARG A 181 -4.58 -6.17 -2.05
CA ARG A 181 -3.38 -6.79 -1.44
C ARG A 181 -3.35 -8.32 -1.54
N PRO A 182 -4.48 -9.07 -1.39
CA PRO A 182 -4.48 -10.51 -1.57
C PRO A 182 -4.23 -10.98 -3.01
N LEU A 183 -4.34 -10.10 -4.02
CA LEU A 183 -4.21 -10.46 -5.43
C LEU A 183 -2.83 -11.06 -5.76
N GLN A 184 -1.76 -10.50 -5.23
CA GLN A 184 -0.41 -11.05 -5.46
C GLN A 184 -0.30 -12.48 -4.92
N ARG A 185 -0.89 -12.74 -3.75
CA ARG A 185 -0.92 -14.09 -3.18
C ARG A 185 -1.77 -15.04 -4.02
N ALA A 186 -2.92 -14.59 -4.52
CA ALA A 186 -3.74 -15.40 -5.42
C ALA A 186 -2.97 -15.73 -6.71
N ILE A 187 -2.27 -14.76 -7.33
CA ILE A 187 -1.43 -15.00 -8.50
C ILE A 187 -0.33 -16.01 -8.20
N GLU A 188 0.38 -15.88 -7.08
CA GLU A 188 1.43 -16.84 -6.72
C GLU A 188 0.87 -18.25 -6.49
N THR A 189 -0.26 -18.38 -5.83
CA THR A 189 -0.86 -19.69 -5.49
C THR A 189 -1.55 -20.34 -6.69
N ASP A 190 -2.37 -19.58 -7.42
CA ASP A 190 -3.29 -20.13 -8.42
C ASP A 190 -2.68 -20.15 -9.83
N ILE A 191 -1.67 -19.31 -10.09
CA ILE A 191 -1.03 -19.22 -11.40
C ILE A 191 0.44 -19.64 -11.34
N VAL A 192 1.28 -18.96 -10.54
CA VAL A 192 2.73 -19.15 -10.59
C VAL A 192 3.14 -20.56 -10.15
N ALA A 193 2.61 -21.05 -9.04
CA ALA A 193 2.99 -22.37 -8.52
C ALA A 193 2.54 -23.52 -9.47
N PRO A 194 1.28 -23.56 -9.98
CA PRO A 194 0.88 -24.57 -10.96
C PRO A 194 1.64 -24.45 -12.29
N LEU A 195 1.87 -23.23 -12.78
CA LEU A 195 2.63 -22.98 -14.00
C LEU A 195 4.08 -23.46 -13.87
N ALA A 196 4.74 -23.16 -12.76
CA ALA A 196 6.11 -23.61 -12.50
C ALA A 196 6.18 -25.15 -12.45
N LYS A 197 5.23 -25.81 -11.81
CA LYS A 197 5.14 -27.28 -11.79
C LYS A 197 4.99 -27.82 -13.21
N TRP A 198 4.05 -27.26 -13.97
CA TRP A 198 3.82 -27.66 -15.37
C TRP A 198 5.08 -27.48 -16.23
N ILE A 199 5.81 -26.38 -16.10
CA ILE A 199 7.06 -26.12 -16.84
C ILE A 199 8.13 -27.15 -16.51
N VAL A 200 8.28 -27.56 -15.26
CA VAL A 200 9.25 -28.58 -14.83
C VAL A 200 8.89 -29.93 -15.40
N GLU A 201 7.62 -30.32 -15.38
CA GLU A 201 7.12 -31.58 -15.92
C GLU A 201 7.25 -31.66 -17.46
N HIS A 202 7.19 -30.51 -18.15
CA HIS A 202 7.20 -30.42 -19.62
C HIS A 202 8.46 -29.70 -20.15
N ASN A 203 9.57 -29.80 -19.44
CA ASN A 203 10.82 -29.09 -19.78
C ASN A 203 11.42 -29.44 -21.15
N ALA A 204 11.08 -30.60 -21.70
CA ALA A 204 11.55 -31.07 -23.02
C ALA A 204 10.79 -30.42 -24.19
N LEU A 205 9.70 -29.67 -23.96
CA LEU A 205 8.98 -28.99 -25.01
C LEU A 205 9.77 -27.77 -25.52
N PRO A 206 9.72 -27.49 -26.85
CA PRO A 206 10.37 -26.31 -27.40
C PRO A 206 9.83 -25.02 -26.79
N ALA A 207 10.59 -23.93 -26.91
CA ALA A 207 10.14 -22.60 -26.54
C ALA A 207 8.83 -22.29 -27.29
N THR A 208 7.78 -21.98 -26.54
CA THR A 208 6.43 -21.73 -27.07
C THR A 208 5.65 -20.82 -26.14
N THR A 209 4.61 -20.19 -26.67
CA THR A 209 3.67 -19.43 -25.84
C THR A 209 2.74 -20.39 -25.10
N LEU A 210 2.56 -20.19 -23.81
CA LEU A 210 1.68 -20.97 -22.97
C LEU A 210 0.37 -20.20 -22.78
N GLN A 211 -0.72 -20.80 -23.23
CA GLN A 211 -2.08 -20.28 -22.97
C GLN A 211 -2.54 -20.77 -21.61
N LEU A 212 -2.84 -19.83 -20.73
CA LEU A 212 -3.40 -20.09 -19.40
C LEU A 212 -4.92 -19.96 -19.45
N ASP A 213 -5.62 -20.96 -18.95
CA ASP A 213 -7.06 -20.98 -18.80
C ASP A 213 -7.45 -21.40 -17.39
N TRP A 214 -8.66 -21.04 -16.94
CA TRP A 214 -9.15 -21.37 -15.61
C TRP A 214 -10.37 -22.30 -15.69
N ASP A 215 -10.21 -23.51 -15.19
CA ASP A 215 -11.34 -24.43 -15.04
C ASP A 215 -12.16 -24.07 -13.79
N THR A 216 -13.33 -23.50 -14.02
CA THR A 216 -14.25 -23.07 -12.96
C THR A 216 -14.89 -24.23 -12.20
N HIS A 217 -14.97 -25.44 -12.80
CA HIS A 217 -15.55 -26.62 -12.16
C HIS A 217 -14.59 -27.30 -11.20
N HIS A 218 -13.34 -27.47 -11.65
CA HIS A 218 -12.30 -28.14 -10.86
C HIS A 218 -11.43 -27.18 -10.06
N GLN A 219 -11.61 -25.85 -10.25
CA GLN A 219 -10.84 -24.80 -9.58
C GLN A 219 -9.33 -24.95 -9.78
N LEU A 220 -8.91 -25.15 -11.01
CA LEU A 220 -7.50 -25.35 -11.35
C LEU A 220 -7.10 -24.60 -12.63
N LEU A 221 -5.80 -24.27 -12.69
CA LEU A 221 -5.17 -23.70 -13.88
C LEU A 221 -4.95 -24.81 -14.93
N ILE A 222 -5.37 -24.55 -16.16
CA ILE A 222 -5.08 -25.34 -17.33
C ILE A 222 -4.03 -24.61 -18.17
N VAL A 223 -2.99 -25.35 -18.60
CA VAL A 223 -1.91 -24.79 -19.41
C VAL A 223 -1.86 -25.50 -20.74
N HIS A 224 -2.03 -24.75 -21.83
CA HIS A 224 -1.97 -25.27 -23.19
C HIS A 224 -0.74 -24.69 -23.90
N PRO A 225 0.19 -25.53 -24.42
CA PRO A 225 1.24 -25.05 -25.31
C PRO A 225 0.65 -24.67 -26.69
N ARG A 226 1.06 -23.50 -27.19
CA ARG A 226 0.68 -22.99 -28.52
C ARG A 226 1.84 -23.03 -29.47
#